data_e1fff2248320c55e71d8ed83d705ba45
#
_entry.id   e1fff2248320c55e71d8ed83d705ba45
#
_cell.length_a   1.000
_cell.length_b   1.000
_cell.length_c   1.000
_cell.angle_alpha   90.00
_cell.angle_beta   90.00
_cell.angle_gamma   90.00
#
_symmetry.space_group_name_H-M   'P 1'
#
loop_
_entity.id
_entity.type
_entity.pdbx_description
1 polymer ?
#
loop_
_entity_poly.entity_id
_entity_poly.type
_entity_poly.pdbx_seq_one_letter_code
_entity_poly.pdbx_strand_id
1 'polypeptide(L)'
;MFSAIYVFSPSVHHDGTWGAVKKYVRDELHKKEEEHFFDEWDGKKVQEIVDTAFAVTKYHKDNKHKKGHAILIIVDDFADRPDILHAAGGSILNSLAIRGRHANISFWVASQRPTLLSTVLRTQATSLFVFRQRSVRDLLS
;
A
#
# COMPACT_ATOMS: atom_id res chain seq x y z
N MET A 1 11.43 11.34 -1.85
CA MET A 1 10.45 11.77 -0.82
C MET A 1 9.07 11.58 -1.40
N PHE A 2 8.13 10.99 -0.64
CA PHE A 2 6.76 10.79 -1.10
C PHE A 2 5.96 12.08 -1.09
N SER A 3 5.08 12.25 -2.07
CA SER A 3 4.12 13.37 -2.14
C SER A 3 2.85 13.08 -1.33
N ALA A 4 2.52 11.81 -1.15
CA ALA A 4 1.41 11.33 -0.33
C ALA A 4 1.69 9.93 0.20
N ILE A 5 1.16 9.64 1.38
CA ILE A 5 1.19 8.32 2.02
C ILE A 5 -0.24 7.97 2.41
N TYR A 6 -0.72 6.80 1.99
CA TYR A 6 -2.03 6.25 2.35
C TYR A 6 -1.85 4.97 3.14
N VAL A 7 -2.53 4.86 4.27
CA VAL A 7 -2.43 3.72 5.17
C VAL A 7 -3.81 3.09 5.37
N PHE A 8 -3.91 1.80 5.10
CA PHE A 8 -5.06 0.97 5.38
C PHE A 8 -4.66 -0.06 6.42
N SER A 9 -5.16 0.09 7.65
CA SER A 9 -4.89 -0.82 8.77
C SER A 9 -6.02 -0.78 9.78
N PRO A 10 -6.55 -1.93 10.24
CA PRO A 10 -7.60 -1.98 11.25
C PRO A 10 -7.20 -1.29 12.56
N SER A 11 -5.92 -1.22 12.87
CA SER A 11 -5.39 -0.63 14.09
C SER A 11 -4.92 0.82 13.93
N VAL A 12 -5.10 1.43 12.78
CA VAL A 12 -4.50 2.74 12.43
C VAL A 12 -4.87 3.88 13.39
N HIS A 13 -6.04 3.82 14.02
CA HIS A 13 -6.50 4.83 14.99
C HIS A 13 -6.20 4.47 16.44
N HIS A 14 -5.82 3.23 16.71
CA HIS A 14 -5.62 2.71 18.07
C HIS A 14 -4.16 2.38 18.40
N ASP A 15 -3.36 2.06 17.39
CA ASP A 15 -1.95 1.74 17.55
C ASP A 15 -1.08 3.00 17.50
N GLY A 16 -0.40 3.30 18.60
CA GLY A 16 0.53 4.42 18.70
C GLY A 16 1.71 4.36 17.73
N THR A 17 1.99 3.19 17.16
CA THR A 17 3.04 3.00 16.14
C THR A 17 2.83 3.90 14.92
N TRP A 18 1.58 4.16 14.56
CA TRP A 18 1.23 5.04 13.44
C TRP A 18 1.41 6.53 13.73
N GLY A 19 1.60 6.91 15.00
CA GLY A 19 1.72 8.31 15.42
C GLY A 19 2.82 9.09 14.68
N ALA A 20 3.99 8.46 14.48
CA ALA A 20 5.10 9.07 13.75
C ALA A 20 4.76 9.30 12.27
N VAL A 21 4.09 8.35 11.62
CA VAL A 21 3.67 8.46 10.21
C VAL A 21 2.58 9.52 10.06
N LYS A 22 1.61 9.55 10.96
CA LYS A 22 0.55 10.58 10.99
C LYS A 22 1.14 11.97 11.14
N LYS A 23 2.08 12.12 12.08
CA LYS A 23 2.80 13.39 12.27
C LYS A 23 3.51 13.83 10.99
N TYR A 24 4.23 12.93 10.34
CA TYR A 24 4.92 13.20 9.08
C TYR A 24 3.96 13.65 7.98
N VAL A 25 2.84 12.93 7.81
CA VAL A 25 1.82 13.25 6.80
C VAL A 25 1.20 14.63 7.04
N ARG A 26 0.91 14.97 8.30
CA ARG A 26 0.33 16.26 8.66
C ARG A 26 1.35 17.40 8.56
N ASP A 27 2.53 17.23 9.16
CA ASP A 27 3.46 18.33 9.38
C ASP A 27 4.38 18.57 8.16
N GLU A 28 4.80 17.50 7.48
CA GLU A 28 5.73 17.57 6.34
C GLU A 28 5.02 17.53 4.99
N LEU A 29 3.98 16.71 4.85
CA LEU A 29 3.24 16.61 3.61
C LEU A 29 2.04 17.56 3.55
N HIS A 30 1.68 18.20 4.67
CA HIS A 30 0.54 19.12 4.80
C HIS A 30 -0.78 18.51 4.33
N LYS A 31 -1.01 17.24 4.70
CA LYS A 31 -2.20 16.46 4.34
C LYS A 31 -3.07 16.20 5.56
N LYS A 32 -4.36 16.07 5.34
CA LYS A 32 -5.32 15.75 6.40
C LYS A 32 -5.27 14.27 6.72
N GLU A 33 -5.30 13.96 8.01
CA GLU A 33 -5.21 12.59 8.50
C GLU A 33 -6.38 11.74 8.02
N GLU A 34 -7.60 12.26 8.09
CA GLU A 34 -8.83 11.57 7.68
C GLU A 34 -8.89 11.21 6.18
N GLU A 35 -8.08 11.84 5.35
CA GLU A 35 -7.99 11.57 3.91
C GLU A 35 -6.89 10.55 3.57
N HIS A 36 -6.07 10.15 4.55
CA HIS A 36 -4.87 9.35 4.34
C HIS A 36 -4.77 8.10 5.22
N PHE A 37 -5.54 8.00 6.30
CA PHE A 37 -5.50 6.87 7.25
C PHE A 37 -6.88 6.26 7.39
N PHE A 38 -7.00 4.97 7.05
CA PHE A 38 -8.26 4.24 6.98
C PHE A 38 -8.18 2.97 7.80
N ASP A 39 -9.15 2.77 8.70
CA ASP A 39 -9.26 1.58 9.56
C ASP A 39 -10.03 0.44 8.88
N GLU A 40 -10.69 0.72 7.76
CA GLU A 40 -11.38 -0.27 6.95
C GLU A 40 -10.80 -0.33 5.53
N TRP A 41 -10.95 -1.49 4.90
CA TRP A 41 -10.58 -1.65 3.50
C TRP A 41 -11.64 -1.00 2.59
N ASP A 42 -11.19 -0.11 1.75
CA ASP A 42 -12.01 0.51 0.71
C ASP A 42 -11.33 0.39 -0.66
N GLY A 43 -11.71 -0.65 -1.40
CA GLY A 43 -11.17 -0.91 -2.73
C GLY A 43 -11.47 0.18 -3.75
N LYS A 44 -12.60 0.88 -3.60
CA LYS A 44 -12.96 2.01 -4.46
C LYS A 44 -12.02 3.18 -4.21
N LYS A 45 -11.75 3.47 -2.95
CA LYS A 45 -10.80 4.53 -2.57
C LYS A 45 -9.39 4.24 -3.08
N VAL A 46 -8.94 2.99 -2.98
CA VAL A 46 -7.64 2.59 -3.54
C VAL A 46 -7.64 2.77 -5.05
N GLN A 47 -8.72 2.39 -5.75
CA GLN A 47 -8.82 2.58 -7.20
C GLN A 47 -8.76 4.06 -7.58
N GLU A 48 -9.46 4.94 -6.88
CA GLU A 48 -9.40 6.39 -7.10
C GLU A 48 -7.97 6.95 -6.93
N ILE A 49 -7.27 6.51 -5.89
CA ILE A 49 -5.88 6.91 -5.64
C ILE A 49 -4.98 6.47 -6.80
N VAL A 50 -5.14 5.22 -7.26
CA VAL A 50 -4.37 4.66 -8.37
C VAL A 50 -4.65 5.40 -9.67
N ASP A 51 -5.91 5.62 -10.01
CA ASP A 51 -6.31 6.32 -11.23
C ASP A 51 -5.78 7.76 -11.25
N THR A 52 -5.85 8.45 -10.12
CA THR A 52 -5.29 9.78 -9.96
C THR A 52 -3.77 9.78 -10.15
N ALA A 53 -3.06 8.80 -9.58
CA ALA A 53 -1.61 8.68 -9.72
C ALA A 53 -1.19 8.45 -11.18
N PHE A 54 -1.91 7.61 -11.91
CA PHE A 54 -1.68 7.39 -13.34
C PHE A 54 -1.92 8.68 -14.15
N ALA A 55 -3.00 9.40 -13.88
CA ALA A 55 -3.32 10.66 -14.56
C ALA A 55 -2.26 11.72 -14.30
N VAL A 56 -1.82 11.89 -13.05
CA VAL A 56 -0.76 12.84 -12.68
C VAL A 56 0.57 12.47 -13.33
N THR A 57 0.92 11.19 -13.33
CA THR A 57 2.17 10.71 -13.96
C THR A 57 2.17 10.99 -15.46
N LYS A 58 1.05 10.73 -16.13
CA LYS A 58 0.87 11.05 -17.55
C LYS A 58 1.01 12.54 -17.81
N TYR A 59 0.33 13.39 -17.03
CA TYR A 59 0.41 14.83 -17.14
C TYR A 59 1.85 15.35 -17.00
N HIS A 60 2.59 14.86 -16.01
CA HIS A 60 3.98 15.26 -15.80
C HIS A 60 4.88 14.85 -16.95
N LYS A 61 4.66 13.64 -17.51
CA LYS A 61 5.41 13.15 -18.67
C LYS A 61 5.15 14.02 -19.90
N ASP A 62 3.89 14.32 -20.19
CA ASP A 62 3.48 15.09 -21.36
C ASP A 62 3.98 16.55 -21.29
N ASN A 63 4.05 17.12 -20.09
CA ASN A 63 4.50 18.49 -19.85
C ASN A 63 5.98 18.61 -19.44
N LYS A 64 6.76 17.52 -19.51
CA LYS A 64 8.19 17.47 -19.17
C LYS A 64 8.53 18.02 -17.78
N HIS A 65 7.63 17.85 -16.82
CA HIS A 65 7.88 18.26 -15.43
C HIS A 65 8.94 17.36 -14.78
N LYS A 66 9.99 17.99 -14.20
CA LYS A 66 11.10 17.27 -13.56
C LYS A 66 10.76 16.74 -12.15
N LYS A 67 9.79 17.31 -11.45
CA LYS A 67 9.38 16.84 -10.11
C LYS A 67 8.45 15.65 -10.27
N GLY A 68 8.95 14.48 -9.89
CA GLY A 68 8.15 13.26 -9.83
C GLY A 68 7.11 13.32 -8.71
N HIS A 69 5.92 12.88 -9.01
CA HIS A 69 4.89 12.58 -8.01
C HIS A 69 5.09 11.13 -7.58
N ALA A 70 5.33 10.89 -6.29
CA ALA A 70 5.54 9.56 -5.74
C ALA A 70 4.56 9.33 -4.59
N ILE A 71 3.86 8.21 -4.63
CA ILE A 71 2.86 7.82 -3.62
C ILE A 71 3.32 6.53 -2.93
N LEU A 72 3.11 6.46 -1.62
CA LEU A 72 3.22 5.22 -0.85
C LEU A 72 1.83 4.77 -0.41
N ILE A 73 1.48 3.52 -0.72
CA ILE A 73 0.30 2.85 -0.21
C ILE A 73 0.75 1.71 0.70
N ILE A 74 0.27 1.73 1.95
CA ILE A 74 0.55 0.71 2.96
C ILE A 74 -0.75 -0.01 3.28
N VAL A 75 -0.72 -1.34 3.20
CA VAL A 75 -1.81 -2.23 3.61
C VAL A 75 -1.29 -3.13 4.72
N ASP A 76 -1.84 -2.99 5.91
CA ASP A 76 -1.36 -3.64 7.11
C ASP A 76 -2.47 -4.40 7.83
N ASP A 77 -2.15 -5.62 8.24
CA ASP A 77 -2.92 -6.46 9.16
C ASP A 77 -4.39 -6.73 8.79
N PHE A 78 -4.63 -7.05 7.50
CA PHE A 78 -5.92 -7.59 7.04
C PHE A 78 -5.88 -9.13 6.94
N ALA A 79 -5.21 -9.80 7.87
CA ALA A 79 -5.02 -11.26 7.85
C ALA A 79 -6.33 -12.06 7.97
N ASP A 80 -7.37 -11.47 8.53
CA ASP A 80 -8.72 -11.99 8.62
C ASP A 80 -9.58 -11.73 7.36
N ARG A 81 -9.02 -11.04 6.38
CA ARG A 81 -9.70 -10.65 5.13
C ARG A 81 -8.99 -11.26 3.92
N PRO A 82 -9.10 -12.59 3.70
CA PRO A 82 -8.47 -13.26 2.56
C PRO A 82 -9.02 -12.77 1.21
N ASP A 83 -10.24 -12.27 1.17
CA ASP A 83 -10.82 -11.60 0.00
C ASP A 83 -10.02 -10.39 -0.47
N ILE A 84 -9.32 -9.71 0.44
CA ILE A 84 -8.44 -8.58 0.12
C ILE A 84 -7.06 -9.07 -0.35
N LEU A 85 -6.45 -9.97 0.42
CA LEU A 85 -5.05 -10.37 0.25
C LEU A 85 -4.84 -11.51 -0.75
N HIS A 86 -5.84 -12.38 -0.91
CA HIS A 86 -5.75 -13.61 -1.70
C HIS A 86 -6.72 -13.64 -2.89
N ALA A 87 -7.33 -12.50 -3.24
CA ALA A 87 -8.27 -12.44 -4.34
C ALA A 87 -7.63 -12.94 -5.64
N ALA A 88 -8.19 -14.00 -6.19
CA ALA A 88 -7.77 -14.54 -7.47
C ALA A 88 -8.12 -13.55 -8.59
N GLY A 89 -7.18 -13.32 -9.48
CA GLY A 89 -7.37 -12.63 -10.75
C GLY A 89 -8.10 -11.27 -10.69
N GLY A 90 -7.40 -10.18 -10.78
CA GLY A 90 -7.99 -8.86 -10.96
C GLY A 90 -8.20 -8.04 -9.70
N SER A 91 -7.67 -8.45 -8.54
CA SER A 91 -7.71 -7.58 -7.36
C SER A 91 -6.87 -6.32 -7.59
N ILE A 92 -7.32 -5.23 -7.01
CA ILE A 92 -6.58 -3.94 -7.08
C ILE A 92 -5.17 -4.10 -6.52
N LEU A 93 -4.95 -4.94 -5.50
CA LEU A 93 -3.64 -5.19 -4.92
C LEU A 93 -2.70 -5.92 -5.89
N ASN A 94 -3.20 -6.91 -6.63
CA ASN A 94 -2.42 -7.58 -7.67
C ASN A 94 -2.06 -6.61 -8.79
N SER A 95 -2.99 -5.74 -9.20
CA SER A 95 -2.72 -4.70 -10.19
C SER A 95 -1.65 -3.71 -9.70
N LEU A 96 -1.70 -3.30 -8.44
CA LEU A 96 -0.69 -2.44 -7.82
C LEU A 96 0.69 -3.10 -7.81
N ALA A 97 0.78 -4.38 -7.44
CA ALA A 97 2.04 -5.12 -7.42
C ALA A 97 2.70 -5.19 -8.81
N ILE A 98 1.90 -5.33 -9.85
CA ILE A 98 2.39 -5.46 -11.24
C ILE A 98 2.67 -4.09 -11.87
N ARG A 99 1.78 -3.14 -11.70
CA ARG A 99 1.72 -1.90 -12.50
C ARG A 99 1.97 -0.62 -11.72
N GLY A 100 1.93 -0.66 -10.38
CA GLY A 100 2.04 0.53 -9.54
C GLY A 100 3.30 1.37 -9.83
N ARG A 101 4.42 0.71 -10.12
CA ARG A 101 5.68 1.39 -10.49
C ARG A 101 5.55 2.34 -11.69
N HIS A 102 4.64 2.06 -12.63
CA HIS A 102 4.44 2.90 -13.81
C HIS A 102 3.72 4.22 -13.48
N ALA A 103 3.07 4.29 -12.32
CA ALA A 103 2.45 5.49 -11.78
C ALA A 103 3.22 6.09 -10.60
N ASN A 104 4.47 5.69 -10.39
CA ASN A 104 5.31 6.07 -9.25
C ASN A 104 4.65 5.74 -7.90
N ILE A 105 3.96 4.61 -7.83
CA ILE A 105 3.37 4.09 -6.60
C ILE A 105 4.31 3.04 -6.02
N SER A 106 4.76 3.27 -4.78
CA SER A 106 5.36 2.27 -3.92
C SER A 106 4.24 1.59 -3.11
N PHE A 107 4.27 0.28 -3.05
CA PHE A 107 3.24 -0.50 -2.37
C PHE A 107 3.86 -1.42 -1.33
N TRP A 108 3.42 -1.29 -0.08
CA TRP A 108 3.87 -2.10 1.04
C TRP A 108 2.71 -2.89 1.62
N VAL A 109 2.91 -4.17 1.82
CA VAL A 109 1.94 -5.06 2.46
C VAL A 109 2.59 -5.70 3.66
N ALA A 110 1.95 -5.59 4.82
CA ALA A 110 2.32 -6.31 6.03
C ALA A 110 1.27 -7.39 6.32
N SER A 111 1.72 -8.60 6.60
CA SER A 111 0.88 -9.72 6.98
C SER A 111 1.60 -10.60 7.99
N GLN A 112 0.85 -11.07 8.98
CA GLN A 112 1.35 -12.04 9.94
C GLN A 112 1.49 -13.46 9.34
N ARG A 113 0.84 -13.71 8.20
CA ARG A 113 0.87 -14.99 7.49
C ARG A 113 1.20 -14.78 6.02
N PRO A 114 2.42 -15.08 5.58
CA PRO A 114 2.83 -14.98 4.17
C PRO A 114 1.94 -15.77 3.22
N THR A 115 1.38 -16.90 3.68
CA THR A 115 0.46 -17.76 2.92
C THR A 115 -0.85 -17.09 2.53
N LEU A 116 -1.27 -16.05 3.26
CA LEU A 116 -2.47 -15.28 2.94
C LEU A 116 -2.26 -14.28 1.81
N LEU A 117 -1.01 -13.96 1.50
CA LEU A 117 -0.70 -13.10 0.37
C LEU A 117 -0.85 -13.89 -0.93
N SER A 118 -1.46 -13.28 -1.94
CA SER A 118 -1.57 -13.91 -3.25
C SER A 118 -0.19 -14.24 -3.83
N THR A 119 -0.12 -15.23 -4.70
CA THR A 119 1.11 -15.57 -5.41
C THR A 119 1.68 -14.36 -6.16
N VAL A 120 0.80 -13.54 -6.75
CA VAL A 120 1.22 -12.32 -7.46
C VAL A 120 1.94 -11.36 -6.52
N LEU A 121 1.38 -11.08 -5.34
CA LEU A 121 2.02 -10.19 -4.35
C LEU A 121 3.40 -10.72 -3.94
N ARG A 122 3.51 -12.02 -3.68
CA ARG A 122 4.77 -12.64 -3.26
C ARG A 122 5.84 -12.66 -4.37
N THR A 123 5.45 -12.94 -5.61
CA THR A 123 6.39 -13.04 -6.74
C THR A 123 6.79 -11.69 -7.32
N GLN A 124 5.95 -10.67 -7.18
CA GLN A 124 6.26 -9.31 -7.64
C GLN A 124 6.97 -8.45 -6.58
N ALA A 125 7.12 -8.95 -5.36
CA ALA A 125 7.83 -8.23 -4.30
C ALA A 125 9.29 -7.99 -4.69
N THR A 126 9.73 -6.75 -4.63
CA THR A 126 11.14 -6.37 -4.85
C THR A 126 11.97 -6.48 -3.57
N SER A 127 11.32 -6.44 -2.42
CA SER A 127 11.95 -6.59 -1.11
C SER A 127 11.02 -7.36 -0.18
N LEU A 128 11.58 -8.25 0.60
CA LEU A 128 10.86 -9.06 1.58
C LEU A 128 11.53 -8.92 2.94
N PHE A 129 10.77 -8.47 3.94
CA PHE A 129 11.21 -8.41 5.33
C PHE A 129 10.49 -9.50 6.12
N VAL A 130 11.24 -10.47 6.61
CA VAL A 130 10.70 -11.61 7.37
C VAL A 130 11.13 -11.48 8.82
N PHE A 131 10.15 -11.36 9.71
CA PHE A 131 10.36 -11.41 11.14
C PHE A 131 10.21 -12.85 11.64
N ARG A 132 10.58 -13.11 12.90
CA ARG A 132 10.47 -14.43 13.51
C ARG A 132 9.04 -14.98 13.36
N GLN A 133 8.93 -16.12 12.70
CA GLN A 133 7.67 -16.84 12.53
C GLN A 133 7.48 -17.89 13.63
N ARG A 134 6.24 -18.13 14.03
CA ARG A 134 5.89 -19.17 15.03
C ARG A 134 5.63 -20.53 14.38
N SER A 135 5.36 -20.56 13.09
CA SER A 135 5.03 -21.76 12.33
C SER A 135 6.01 -22.01 11.22
N VAL A 136 6.53 -23.24 11.15
CA VAL A 136 7.40 -23.68 10.06
C VAL A 136 6.69 -23.64 8.70
N ARG A 137 5.37 -23.87 8.66
CA ARG A 137 4.58 -23.79 7.42
C ARG A 137 4.60 -22.40 6.82
N ASP A 138 4.60 -21.37 7.65
CA ASP A 138 4.61 -19.98 7.20
C ASP A 138 5.97 -19.57 6.62
N LEU A 139 7.05 -20.30 6.96
CA LEU A 139 8.38 -20.09 6.43
C LEU A 139 8.61 -20.80 5.09
N LEU A 140 7.93 -21.93 4.87
CA LEU A 140 8.15 -22.80 3.71
C LEU A 140 7.17 -22.53 2.55
N SER A 141 6.22 -21.66 2.74
CA SER A 141 5.25 -21.23 1.73
C SER A 141 5.65 -19.91 1.08
#